data_8469a95e2752679992f665e8a0a297f1
#
_entry.id   8469a95e2752679992f665e8a0a297f1
#
_cell.length_a   1.000
_cell.length_b   1.000
_cell.length_c   1.000
_cell.angle_alpha   90.00
_cell.angle_beta   90.00
_cell.angle_gamma   90.00
#
_symmetry.space_group_name_H-M   'P 1'
#
loop_
_entity.id
_entity.type
_entity.pdbx_description
1 polymer ?
#
loop_
_entity_poly.entity_id
_entity_poly.type
_entity_poly.pdbx_seq_one_letter_code
_entity_poly.pdbx_strand_id
1 'polypeptide(L)'
;YAKFIRNFKGSDEQRTGCCPFHDDRHPSFSVNIATGQFQCKACGASGNYITFRAKLDGTDNATAFARICKEENIAPPETKAKAKAKAKNEDLVAAYAKLKGFDPDWLRNEFAILGGGVDKLGVWLKEPYLDENAKEITYRKRYLGAVDPRFKWPFRQSGASIPYGIWKLRNDSEDKRLLLVEGESDTQTLTLLGFRALGVPGASSFKPAWTKYLADQTV
;
A
#
# COMPACT_ATOMS: atom_id res chain seq x y z
N TYR A 1 -28.48 9.48 -9.69
CA TYR A 1 -29.45 10.36 -9.06
C TYR A 1 -30.63 10.66 -10.01
N ALA A 2 -30.41 11.11 -11.25
CA ALA A 2 -31.45 11.57 -12.18
C ALA A 2 -32.61 10.60 -12.36
N LYS A 3 -32.35 9.28 -12.34
CA LYS A 3 -33.39 8.23 -12.46
C LYS A 3 -34.38 8.18 -11.29
N PHE A 4 -34.05 8.78 -10.15
CA PHE A 4 -34.76 8.60 -8.88
C PHE A 4 -35.35 9.87 -8.30
N ILE A 5 -35.02 11.04 -8.89
CA ILE A 5 -35.38 12.35 -8.34
C ILE A 5 -36.28 13.06 -9.32
N ARG A 6 -37.52 13.38 -8.88
CA ARG A 6 -38.47 14.18 -9.67
C ARG A 6 -37.99 15.63 -9.75
N ASN A 7 -38.27 16.29 -10.88
CA ASN A 7 -37.91 17.70 -11.12
C ASN A 7 -36.39 17.98 -10.92
N PHE A 8 -35.53 17.01 -11.25
CA PHE A 8 -34.10 17.14 -11.10
C PHE A 8 -33.51 18.09 -12.14
N LYS A 9 -33.12 19.29 -11.72
CA LYS A 9 -32.66 20.39 -12.56
C LYS A 9 -31.42 21.06 -11.96
N GLY A 10 -30.73 21.84 -12.76
CA GLY A 10 -29.57 22.62 -12.36
C GLY A 10 -28.50 22.62 -13.45
N SER A 11 -27.61 23.59 -13.38
CA SER A 11 -26.40 23.71 -14.20
C SER A 11 -25.19 23.28 -13.40
N ASP A 12 -24.09 23.01 -14.09
CA ASP A 12 -22.80 22.67 -13.50
C ASP A 12 -22.85 21.47 -12.53
N GLU A 13 -22.18 21.57 -11.42
CA GLU A 13 -22.05 20.48 -10.44
C GLU A 13 -23.24 20.37 -9.47
N GLN A 14 -24.00 21.45 -9.28
CA GLN A 14 -25.13 21.47 -8.34
C GLN A 14 -26.46 21.20 -9.03
N ARG A 15 -27.18 20.21 -8.54
CA ARG A 15 -28.51 19.83 -9.01
C ARG A 15 -29.50 19.87 -7.86
N THR A 16 -30.73 20.23 -8.14
CA THR A 16 -31.80 20.22 -7.16
C THR A 16 -33.00 19.46 -7.71
N GLY A 17 -33.83 18.94 -6.81
CA GLY A 17 -35.07 18.23 -7.18
C GLY A 17 -35.91 17.89 -5.96
N CYS A 18 -37.04 17.18 -6.18
CA CYS A 18 -37.88 16.71 -5.09
C CYS A 18 -37.23 15.53 -4.38
N CYS A 19 -37.20 15.55 -3.05
CA CYS A 19 -36.65 14.49 -2.24
C CYS A 19 -37.45 13.18 -2.39
N PRO A 20 -36.79 12.03 -2.62
CA PRO A 20 -37.49 10.74 -2.69
C PRO A 20 -37.79 10.11 -1.33
N PHE A 21 -37.36 10.74 -0.23
CA PHE A 21 -37.42 10.16 1.12
C PHE A 21 -38.59 10.70 1.96
N HIS A 22 -39.33 11.67 1.45
CA HIS A 22 -40.56 12.21 2.04
C HIS A 22 -41.48 12.76 0.95
N ASP A 23 -42.74 13.06 1.28
CA ASP A 23 -43.63 13.71 0.32
C ASP A 23 -43.17 15.17 0.08
N ASP A 24 -42.38 15.35 -0.98
CA ASP A 24 -41.76 16.62 -1.33
C ASP A 24 -42.47 17.23 -2.57
N ARG A 25 -43.15 18.34 -2.34
CA ARG A 25 -43.88 19.08 -3.41
C ARG A 25 -43.06 20.22 -4.00
N HIS A 26 -41.99 20.64 -3.28
CA HIS A 26 -41.10 21.71 -3.69
C HIS A 26 -39.65 21.21 -3.63
N PRO A 27 -38.81 21.47 -4.66
CA PRO A 27 -37.45 20.97 -4.68
C PRO A 27 -36.64 21.35 -3.43
N SER A 28 -36.47 20.42 -2.51
CA SER A 28 -35.70 20.57 -1.25
C SER A 28 -34.43 19.73 -1.19
N PHE A 29 -34.22 18.88 -2.21
CA PHE A 29 -33.11 17.96 -2.30
C PHE A 29 -32.02 18.50 -3.21
N SER A 30 -30.79 18.61 -2.74
CA SER A 30 -29.65 19.04 -3.53
C SER A 30 -28.59 18.00 -3.63
N VAL A 31 -27.90 17.92 -4.76
CA VAL A 31 -26.85 16.98 -5.06
C VAL A 31 -25.68 17.73 -5.71
N ASN A 32 -24.46 17.47 -5.21
CA ASN A 32 -23.26 17.80 -5.96
C ASN A 32 -22.86 16.57 -6.78
N ILE A 33 -22.94 16.67 -8.12
CA ILE A 33 -22.70 15.53 -9.01
C ILE A 33 -21.21 15.18 -9.16
N ALA A 34 -20.29 16.10 -8.87
CA ALA A 34 -18.85 15.85 -8.89
C ALA A 34 -18.41 15.02 -7.69
N THR A 35 -18.93 15.32 -6.50
CA THR A 35 -18.59 14.61 -5.26
C THR A 35 -19.53 13.46 -4.93
N GLY A 36 -20.71 13.43 -5.56
CA GLY A 36 -21.79 12.48 -5.25
C GLY A 36 -22.46 12.72 -3.90
N GLN A 37 -22.24 13.87 -3.26
CA GLN A 37 -22.88 14.21 -1.99
C GLN A 37 -24.26 14.80 -2.19
N PHE A 38 -25.18 14.46 -1.28
CA PHE A 38 -26.54 15.00 -1.28
C PHE A 38 -26.96 15.50 0.10
N GLN A 39 -27.92 16.41 0.10
CA GLN A 39 -28.60 16.90 1.30
C GLN A 39 -30.05 17.31 0.97
N CYS A 40 -30.98 16.92 1.81
CA CYS A 40 -32.33 17.43 1.82
C CYS A 40 -32.49 18.45 2.94
N LYS A 41 -32.92 19.68 2.56
CA LYS A 41 -33.13 20.76 3.55
C LYS A 41 -34.42 20.57 4.37
N ALA A 42 -35.41 19.80 3.85
CA ALA A 42 -36.66 19.58 4.54
C ALA A 42 -36.62 18.43 5.54
N CYS A 43 -36.13 17.24 5.15
CA CYS A 43 -36.09 16.06 6.04
C CYS A 43 -34.73 15.76 6.66
N GLY A 44 -33.66 16.55 6.36
CA GLY A 44 -32.33 16.38 6.90
C GLY A 44 -31.56 15.20 6.32
N ALA A 45 -32.12 14.41 5.39
CA ALA A 45 -31.43 13.31 4.77
C ALA A 45 -30.16 13.79 4.04
N SER A 46 -29.01 13.17 4.32
CA SER A 46 -27.74 13.55 3.72
C SER A 46 -26.80 12.33 3.59
N GLY A 47 -25.78 12.46 2.76
CA GLY A 47 -24.78 11.40 2.53
C GLY A 47 -24.21 11.43 1.12
N ASN A 48 -23.64 10.30 0.71
CA ASN A 48 -23.13 10.07 -0.63
C ASN A 48 -24.10 9.19 -1.46
N TYR A 49 -23.72 8.88 -2.71
CA TYR A 49 -24.56 8.06 -3.60
C TYR A 49 -24.86 6.66 -3.04
N ILE A 50 -23.94 6.03 -2.31
CA ILE A 50 -24.17 4.72 -1.69
C ILE A 50 -25.24 4.84 -0.60
N THR A 51 -25.13 5.85 0.27
CA THR A 51 -26.12 6.12 1.32
C THR A 51 -27.49 6.46 0.73
N PHE A 52 -27.52 7.20 -0.39
CA PHE A 52 -28.73 7.52 -1.13
C PHE A 52 -29.44 6.24 -1.61
N ARG A 53 -28.68 5.34 -2.27
CA ARG A 53 -29.22 4.07 -2.78
C ARG A 53 -29.66 3.15 -1.65
N ALA A 54 -28.87 3.03 -0.58
CA ALA A 54 -29.23 2.25 0.59
C ALA A 54 -30.57 2.69 1.19
N LYS A 55 -30.74 4.00 1.34
CA LYS A 55 -31.97 4.59 1.87
C LYS A 55 -33.17 4.41 0.94
N LEU A 56 -32.96 4.55 -0.38
CA LEU A 56 -34.00 4.35 -1.40
C LEU A 56 -34.47 2.89 -1.45
N ASP A 57 -33.54 1.96 -1.36
CA ASP A 57 -33.78 0.51 -1.48
C ASP A 57 -34.14 -0.14 -0.13
N GLY A 58 -34.13 0.61 0.99
CA GLY A 58 -34.40 0.09 2.33
C GLY A 58 -33.34 -0.93 2.80
N THR A 59 -32.08 -0.78 2.37
CA THR A 59 -30.99 -1.69 2.65
C THR A 59 -29.84 -0.99 3.39
N ASP A 60 -28.83 -1.75 3.81
CA ASP A 60 -27.57 -1.16 4.31
C ASP A 60 -26.65 -0.73 3.17
N ASN A 61 -25.61 0.06 3.54
CA ASN A 61 -24.65 0.61 2.57
C ASN A 61 -23.83 -0.47 1.84
N ALA A 62 -23.56 -1.62 2.48
CA ALA A 62 -22.78 -2.68 1.85
C ALA A 62 -23.58 -3.39 0.77
N THR A 63 -24.86 -3.68 1.05
CA THR A 63 -25.81 -4.25 0.10
C THR A 63 -26.06 -3.32 -1.07
N ALA A 64 -26.30 -2.02 -0.79
CA ALA A 64 -26.49 -1.00 -1.84
C ALA A 64 -25.23 -0.88 -2.73
N PHE A 65 -24.04 -0.87 -2.13
CA PHE A 65 -22.78 -0.81 -2.87
C PHE A 65 -22.58 -2.03 -3.78
N ALA A 66 -22.84 -3.24 -3.28
CA ALA A 66 -22.74 -4.45 -4.10
C ALA A 66 -23.73 -4.41 -5.30
N ARG A 67 -24.94 -3.89 -5.09
CA ARG A 67 -25.94 -3.70 -6.14
C ARG A 67 -25.48 -2.68 -7.18
N ILE A 68 -24.97 -1.51 -6.76
CA ILE A 68 -24.42 -0.49 -7.65
C ILE A 68 -23.30 -1.06 -8.50
N CYS A 69 -22.35 -1.78 -7.89
CA CYS A 69 -21.25 -2.42 -8.62
C CYS A 69 -21.76 -3.37 -9.70
N LYS A 70 -22.80 -4.15 -9.41
CA LYS A 70 -23.42 -5.06 -10.38
C LYS A 70 -24.15 -4.31 -11.50
N GLU A 71 -24.93 -3.26 -11.18
CA GLU A 71 -25.67 -2.46 -12.14
C GLU A 71 -24.75 -1.69 -13.11
N GLU A 72 -23.62 -1.18 -12.60
CA GLU A 72 -22.67 -0.38 -13.38
C GLU A 72 -21.50 -1.20 -13.93
N ASN A 73 -21.54 -2.53 -13.78
CA ASN A 73 -20.47 -3.47 -14.20
C ASN A 73 -19.07 -3.09 -13.66
N ILE A 74 -19.05 -2.59 -12.42
CA ILE A 74 -17.82 -2.21 -11.72
C ILE A 74 -17.39 -3.38 -10.83
N ALA A 75 -16.15 -3.85 -10.95
CA ALA A 75 -15.61 -4.82 -10.03
C ALA A 75 -15.53 -4.21 -8.61
N PRO A 76 -16.20 -4.79 -7.59
CA PRO A 76 -16.08 -4.27 -6.24
C PRO A 76 -14.61 -4.35 -5.78
N PRO A 77 -14.12 -3.36 -5.02
CA PRO A 77 -12.77 -3.40 -4.48
C PRO A 77 -12.61 -4.66 -3.60
N GLU A 78 -11.47 -5.30 -3.70
CA GLU A 78 -11.15 -6.47 -2.88
C GLU A 78 -11.35 -6.12 -1.40
N THR A 79 -12.20 -6.88 -0.70
CA THR A 79 -12.38 -6.68 0.74
C THR A 79 -11.08 -7.02 1.47
N LYS A 80 -10.78 -6.32 2.58
CA LYS A 80 -9.59 -6.59 3.42
C LYS A 80 -9.47 -8.08 3.80
N ALA A 81 -10.59 -8.77 3.96
CA ALA A 81 -10.63 -10.20 4.24
C ALA A 81 -10.18 -11.04 3.03
N LYS A 82 -10.62 -10.71 1.80
CA LYS A 82 -10.19 -11.39 0.56
C LYS A 82 -8.72 -11.10 0.26
N ALA A 83 -8.27 -9.84 0.40
CA ALA A 83 -6.86 -9.48 0.23
C ALA A 83 -5.97 -10.21 1.25
N LYS A 84 -6.40 -10.30 2.52
CA LYS A 84 -5.69 -11.05 3.58
C LYS A 84 -5.67 -12.55 3.31
N ALA A 85 -6.77 -13.14 2.82
CA ALA A 85 -6.85 -14.55 2.46
C ALA A 85 -5.98 -14.86 1.22
N LYS A 86 -5.99 -13.98 0.20
CA LYS A 86 -5.14 -14.10 -0.98
C LYS A 86 -3.66 -14.03 -0.60
N ALA A 87 -3.25 -13.04 0.19
CA ALA A 87 -1.86 -12.90 0.66
C ALA A 87 -1.41 -14.07 1.57
N LYS A 88 -2.33 -14.73 2.28
CA LYS A 88 -2.01 -15.90 3.10
C LYS A 88 -1.72 -17.16 2.25
N ASN A 89 -2.32 -17.23 1.05
CA ASN A 89 -2.14 -18.35 0.11
C ASN A 89 -1.13 -18.07 -0.99
N GLU A 90 -0.68 -16.81 -1.16
CA GLU A 90 0.31 -16.42 -2.15
C GLU A 90 1.69 -16.40 -1.50
N ASP A 91 2.66 -17.02 -2.14
CA ASP A 91 4.06 -16.91 -1.75
C ASP A 91 4.59 -15.52 -2.15
N LEU A 92 4.54 -14.59 -1.20
CA LEU A 92 4.96 -13.20 -1.41
C LEU A 92 6.44 -13.07 -1.78
N VAL A 93 7.27 -14.03 -1.35
CA VAL A 93 8.68 -14.07 -1.71
C VAL A 93 8.82 -14.45 -3.17
N ALA A 94 8.10 -15.46 -3.63
CA ALA A 94 8.08 -15.85 -5.03
C ALA A 94 7.52 -14.73 -5.94
N ALA A 95 6.48 -14.03 -5.52
CA ALA A 95 5.95 -12.88 -6.25
C ALA A 95 6.98 -11.75 -6.41
N TYR A 96 7.69 -11.42 -5.34
CA TYR A 96 8.77 -10.43 -5.36
C TYR A 96 9.96 -10.90 -6.21
N ALA A 97 10.39 -12.15 -6.03
CA ALA A 97 11.47 -12.77 -6.79
C ALA A 97 11.20 -12.71 -8.30
N LYS A 98 9.99 -13.09 -8.72
CA LYS A 98 9.55 -12.99 -10.13
C LYS A 98 9.62 -11.56 -10.66
N LEU A 99 9.17 -10.57 -9.87
CA LEU A 99 9.18 -9.15 -10.25
C LEU A 99 10.61 -8.63 -10.46
N LYS A 100 11.58 -9.14 -9.70
CA LYS A 100 12.96 -8.65 -9.67
C LYS A 100 13.96 -9.54 -10.41
N GLY A 101 13.54 -10.71 -10.89
CA GLY A 101 14.41 -11.68 -11.54
C GLY A 101 15.31 -12.45 -10.57
N PHE A 102 14.87 -12.64 -9.32
CA PHE A 102 15.58 -13.41 -8.31
C PHE A 102 15.05 -14.86 -8.22
N ASP A 103 15.87 -15.73 -7.68
CA ASP A 103 15.42 -17.00 -7.14
C ASP A 103 14.80 -16.80 -5.75
N PRO A 104 13.59 -17.32 -5.47
CA PRO A 104 12.93 -17.09 -4.18
C PRO A 104 13.64 -17.78 -3.01
N ASP A 105 14.25 -18.94 -3.21
CA ASP A 105 14.96 -19.65 -2.15
C ASP A 105 16.30 -18.97 -1.85
N TRP A 106 16.95 -18.41 -2.86
CA TRP A 106 18.10 -17.53 -2.66
C TRP A 106 17.77 -16.33 -1.78
N LEU A 107 16.64 -15.63 -2.04
CA LEU A 107 16.18 -14.50 -1.20
C LEU A 107 15.92 -14.93 0.26
N ARG A 108 15.33 -16.11 0.46
CA ARG A 108 15.07 -16.65 1.80
C ARG A 108 16.35 -16.94 2.54
N ASN A 109 17.29 -17.59 1.87
CA ASN A 109 18.54 -18.05 2.48
C ASN A 109 19.54 -16.92 2.71
N GLU A 110 19.70 -16.05 1.70
CA GLU A 110 20.72 -15.00 1.73
C GLU A 110 20.27 -13.72 2.43
N PHE A 111 18.97 -13.39 2.39
CA PHE A 111 18.44 -12.15 2.92
C PHE A 111 17.36 -12.34 4.00
N ALA A 112 17.10 -13.59 4.41
CA ALA A 112 16.07 -13.92 5.40
C ALA A 112 14.68 -13.33 5.08
N ILE A 113 14.35 -13.19 3.79
CA ILE A 113 13.06 -12.70 3.34
C ILE A 113 12.09 -13.87 3.34
N LEU A 114 11.34 -14.03 4.43
CA LEU A 114 10.52 -15.22 4.68
C LEU A 114 9.02 -15.01 4.39
N GLY A 115 8.60 -13.79 4.11
CA GLY A 115 7.20 -13.47 3.85
C GLY A 115 6.86 -12.02 4.17
N GLY A 116 5.60 -11.77 4.45
CA GLY A 116 5.09 -10.42 4.71
C GLY A 116 3.70 -10.44 5.32
N GLY A 117 2.86 -9.51 4.91
CA GLY A 117 1.50 -9.40 5.42
C GLY A 117 0.63 -8.43 4.63
N VAL A 118 -0.51 -8.10 5.23
CA VAL A 118 -1.48 -7.15 4.67
C VAL A 118 -1.82 -6.12 5.73
N ASP A 119 -1.84 -4.84 5.37
CA ASP A 119 -2.36 -3.77 6.20
C ASP A 119 -3.30 -2.85 5.38
N LYS A 120 -3.59 -1.66 5.90
CA LYS A 120 -4.51 -0.71 5.25
C LYS A 120 -4.00 -0.18 3.90
N LEU A 121 -2.69 -0.24 3.66
CA LEU A 121 -2.07 0.20 2.42
C LEU A 121 -1.97 -0.92 1.37
N GLY A 122 -2.10 -2.18 1.78
CA GLY A 122 -2.08 -3.32 0.88
C GLY A 122 -1.20 -4.47 1.35
N VAL A 123 -0.81 -5.31 0.39
CA VAL A 123 0.09 -6.45 0.60
C VAL A 123 1.53 -5.95 0.66
N TRP A 124 2.30 -6.41 1.64
CA TRP A 124 3.70 -6.02 1.81
C TRP A 124 4.59 -7.21 2.12
N LEU A 125 5.81 -7.14 1.62
CA LEU A 125 6.91 -8.05 1.92
C LEU A 125 7.74 -7.49 3.08
N LYS A 126 8.22 -8.35 3.96
CA LYS A 126 9.11 -8.01 5.06
C LYS A 126 10.56 -8.06 4.58
N GLU A 127 11.24 -6.93 4.55
CA GLU A 127 12.68 -6.84 4.30
C GLU A 127 13.42 -6.63 5.61
N PRO A 128 14.04 -7.68 6.17
CA PRO A 128 14.69 -7.60 7.47
C PRO A 128 16.03 -6.87 7.38
N TYR A 129 16.36 -6.12 8.42
CA TYR A 129 17.67 -5.52 8.65
C TYR A 129 18.35 -6.31 9.75
N LEU A 130 19.42 -7.00 9.37
CA LEU A 130 20.17 -7.89 10.27
C LEU A 130 21.47 -7.22 10.69
N ASP A 131 21.87 -7.41 11.94
CA ASP A 131 23.18 -6.97 12.43
C ASP A 131 24.32 -7.87 11.93
N GLU A 132 25.55 -7.61 12.37
CA GLU A 132 26.75 -8.35 12.00
C GLU A 132 26.68 -9.83 12.39
N ASN A 133 25.77 -10.19 13.30
CA ASN A 133 25.55 -11.57 13.76
C ASN A 133 24.34 -12.23 13.09
N ALA A 134 23.81 -11.62 12.03
CA ALA A 134 22.60 -12.03 11.31
C ALA A 134 21.33 -12.04 12.19
N LYS A 135 21.32 -11.28 13.29
CA LYS A 135 20.15 -11.09 14.14
C LYS A 135 19.31 -9.94 13.61
N GLU A 136 18.00 -10.14 13.50
CA GLU A 136 17.09 -9.09 13.08
C GLU A 136 17.01 -7.97 14.13
N ILE A 137 17.33 -6.74 13.69
CA ILE A 137 17.22 -5.51 14.48
C ILE A 137 15.90 -4.81 14.18
N THR A 138 15.53 -4.78 12.91
CA THR A 138 14.30 -4.17 12.41
C THR A 138 13.96 -4.71 11.03
N TYR A 139 12.89 -4.22 10.44
CA TYR A 139 12.53 -4.55 9.08
C TYR A 139 11.90 -3.35 8.37
N ARG A 140 11.87 -3.38 7.05
CA ARG A 140 11.12 -2.43 6.23
C ARG A 140 10.00 -3.17 5.52
N LYS A 141 8.83 -2.57 5.43
CA LYS A 141 7.73 -3.08 4.63
C LYS A 141 7.92 -2.59 3.20
N ARG A 142 8.02 -3.51 2.26
CA ARG A 142 7.94 -3.23 0.83
C ARG A 142 6.54 -3.59 0.34
N TYR A 143 5.77 -2.62 -0.10
CA TYR A 143 4.45 -2.88 -0.67
C TYR A 143 4.58 -3.42 -2.09
N LEU A 144 3.85 -4.51 -2.37
CA LEU A 144 3.78 -5.16 -3.66
C LEU A 144 2.58 -4.60 -4.42
N GLY A 145 2.85 -3.73 -5.41
CA GLY A 145 1.82 -3.06 -6.19
C GLY A 145 2.03 -1.55 -6.31
N ALA A 146 1.09 -0.86 -6.94
CA ALA A 146 1.11 0.59 -7.11
C ALA A 146 0.57 1.28 -5.84
N VAL A 147 1.39 1.35 -4.81
CA VAL A 147 1.06 1.95 -3.51
C VAL A 147 2.07 3.06 -3.18
N ASP A 148 1.58 4.16 -2.65
CA ASP A 148 2.39 5.25 -2.12
C ASP A 148 2.08 5.47 -0.62
N PRO A 149 3.09 5.47 0.26
CA PRO A 149 4.50 5.19 0.00
C PRO A 149 4.79 3.71 -0.30
N ARG A 150 5.71 3.46 -1.24
CA ARG A 150 6.16 2.11 -1.63
C ARG A 150 6.83 1.36 -0.50
N PHE A 151 7.43 2.08 0.46
CA PHE A 151 8.14 1.54 1.61
C PHE A 151 7.64 2.18 2.89
N LYS A 152 7.62 1.39 3.97
CA LYS A 152 7.26 1.88 5.30
C LYS A 152 8.03 1.17 6.39
N TRP A 153 8.54 1.92 7.37
CA TRP A 153 9.09 1.38 8.59
C TRP A 153 7.98 0.87 9.52
N PRO A 154 8.26 -0.09 10.41
CA PRO A 154 7.31 -0.48 11.44
C PRO A 154 6.95 0.71 12.33
N PHE A 155 5.82 0.58 13.00
CA PHE A 155 5.26 1.64 13.85
C PHE A 155 6.29 2.19 14.87
N ARG A 156 6.38 3.52 14.98
CA ARG A 156 7.31 4.26 15.83
C ARG A 156 8.79 4.21 15.45
N GLN A 157 9.12 3.75 14.26
CA GLN A 157 10.49 3.78 13.76
C GLN A 157 10.63 4.79 12.62
N SER A 158 11.62 5.66 12.69
CA SER A 158 11.87 6.74 11.72
C SER A 158 13.04 6.45 10.76
N GLY A 159 13.36 5.17 10.54
CA GLY A 159 14.43 4.78 9.63
C GLY A 159 15.28 3.62 10.15
N ALA A 160 16.24 3.17 9.36
CA ALA A 160 17.17 2.13 9.77
C ALA A 160 18.20 2.67 10.78
N SER A 161 18.55 1.85 11.77
CA SER A 161 19.68 2.10 12.67
C SER A 161 21.01 1.63 12.09
N ILE A 162 20.97 0.77 11.07
CA ILE A 162 22.09 0.13 10.39
C ILE A 162 21.87 0.12 8.88
N PRO A 163 22.89 0.09 8.03
CA PRO A 163 22.72 -0.12 6.59
C PRO A 163 22.23 -1.54 6.30
N TYR A 164 21.59 -1.70 5.14
CA TYR A 164 21.13 -3.01 4.68
C TYR A 164 22.29 -3.84 4.15
N GLY A 165 22.37 -5.11 4.55
CA GLY A 165 23.38 -6.03 4.03
C GLY A 165 24.66 -6.14 4.88
N ILE A 166 24.76 -5.50 6.05
CA ILE A 166 26.00 -5.52 6.88
C ILE A 166 26.41 -6.93 7.31
N TRP A 167 25.48 -7.85 7.51
CA TRP A 167 25.79 -9.26 7.85
C TRP A 167 26.54 -10.00 6.74
N LYS A 168 26.52 -9.44 5.51
CA LYS A 168 27.27 -9.98 4.38
C LYS A 168 28.72 -9.55 4.35
N LEU A 169 29.11 -8.55 5.15
CA LEU A 169 30.47 -8.04 5.23
C LEU A 169 31.42 -8.93 6.06
N ARG A 170 30.88 -9.93 6.76
CA ARG A 170 31.68 -10.82 7.64
C ARG A 170 32.65 -11.72 6.91
N ASN A 171 32.59 -11.84 5.60
CA ASN A 171 33.47 -12.72 4.85
C ASN A 171 34.81 -12.07 4.68
N ASP A 172 35.85 -12.84 4.98
CA ASP A 172 37.29 -12.53 4.80
C ASP A 172 37.66 -12.47 3.31
N SER A 173 36.84 -11.77 2.54
CA SER A 173 37.11 -11.56 1.12
C SER A 173 38.40 -10.77 0.96
N GLU A 174 39.33 -11.26 0.14
CA GLU A 174 40.51 -10.51 -0.26
C GLU A 174 40.15 -9.24 -1.03
N ASP A 175 39.00 -9.23 -1.70
CA ASP A 175 38.46 -8.04 -2.38
C ASP A 175 37.85 -7.07 -1.35
N LYS A 176 38.54 -5.97 -1.13
CA LYS A 176 38.12 -4.88 -0.24
C LYS A 176 37.15 -3.90 -0.87
N ARG A 177 36.80 -4.05 -2.15
CA ARG A 177 35.84 -3.17 -2.81
C ARG A 177 34.44 -3.39 -2.25
N LEU A 178 33.80 -2.31 -1.89
CA LEU A 178 32.45 -2.28 -1.33
C LEU A 178 31.59 -1.27 -2.07
N LEU A 179 30.50 -1.71 -2.65
CA LEU A 179 29.56 -0.84 -3.34
C LEU A 179 28.52 -0.32 -2.34
N LEU A 180 28.44 1.00 -2.23
CA LEU A 180 27.39 1.67 -1.46
C LEU A 180 26.26 2.07 -2.42
N VAL A 181 25.06 1.54 -2.20
CA VAL A 181 23.93 1.68 -3.13
C VAL A 181 22.65 2.16 -2.44
N GLU A 182 21.71 2.67 -3.21
CA GLU A 182 20.43 3.12 -2.68
C GLU A 182 19.43 1.96 -2.65
N GLY A 183 19.17 1.46 -1.44
CA GLY A 183 18.06 0.54 -1.19
C GLY A 183 18.41 -0.94 -1.19
N GLU A 184 17.38 -1.70 -0.81
CA GLU A 184 17.49 -3.13 -0.54
C GLU A 184 17.64 -3.94 -1.84
N SER A 185 16.86 -3.62 -2.88
CA SER A 185 16.88 -4.39 -4.13
C SER A 185 18.20 -4.28 -4.89
N ASP A 186 18.86 -3.12 -4.81
CA ASP A 186 20.15 -2.94 -5.48
C ASP A 186 21.24 -3.72 -4.75
N THR A 187 21.20 -3.72 -3.40
CA THR A 187 22.07 -4.57 -2.58
C THR A 187 21.88 -6.05 -2.91
N GLN A 188 20.64 -6.51 -3.03
CA GLN A 188 20.32 -7.89 -3.39
C GLN A 188 20.85 -8.22 -4.79
N THR A 189 20.63 -7.35 -5.78
CA THR A 189 21.12 -7.54 -7.15
C THR A 189 22.63 -7.65 -7.19
N LEU A 190 23.34 -6.74 -6.55
CA LEU A 190 24.81 -6.77 -6.53
C LEU A 190 25.37 -7.98 -5.79
N THR A 191 24.73 -8.38 -4.69
CA THR A 191 25.10 -9.60 -3.97
C THR A 191 24.90 -10.85 -4.85
N LEU A 192 23.81 -10.92 -5.62
CA LEU A 192 23.58 -12.02 -6.58
C LEU A 192 24.67 -12.07 -7.66
N LEU A 193 25.18 -10.92 -8.07
CA LEU A 193 26.26 -10.79 -9.06
C LEU A 193 27.66 -11.00 -8.46
N GLY A 194 27.75 -11.34 -7.17
CA GLY A 194 29.01 -11.63 -6.48
C GLY A 194 29.75 -10.40 -5.94
N PHE A 195 29.13 -9.21 -5.98
CA PHE A 195 29.70 -8.00 -5.41
C PHE A 195 29.37 -7.85 -3.92
N ARG A 196 30.29 -7.25 -3.18
CA ARG A 196 30.04 -6.79 -1.82
C ARG A 196 29.30 -5.47 -1.88
N ALA A 197 28.12 -5.38 -1.24
CA ALA A 197 27.28 -4.21 -1.32
C ALA A 197 26.62 -3.90 0.03
N LEU A 198 26.43 -2.61 0.32
CA LEU A 198 25.64 -2.08 1.41
C LEU A 198 24.55 -1.15 0.87
N GLY A 199 23.33 -1.34 1.36
CA GLY A 199 22.17 -0.51 0.99
C GLY A 199 21.92 0.62 1.99
N VAL A 200 21.80 1.84 1.47
CA VAL A 200 21.29 3.00 2.18
C VAL A 200 19.80 3.16 1.85
N PRO A 201 18.87 3.12 2.81
CA PRO A 201 17.45 3.13 2.51
C PRO A 201 16.92 4.54 2.16
N GLY A 202 17.45 5.10 1.10
CA GLY A 202 17.20 6.44 0.57
C GLY A 202 18.45 7.31 0.60
N ALA A 203 18.69 8.10 -0.44
CA ALA A 203 19.92 8.86 -0.68
C ALA A 203 20.33 9.77 0.49
N SER A 204 19.35 10.34 1.21
CA SER A 204 19.60 11.23 2.37
C SER A 204 19.66 10.50 3.71
N SER A 205 19.61 9.16 3.73
CA SER A 205 19.48 8.37 4.98
C SER A 205 20.81 7.89 5.54
N PHE A 206 21.94 8.20 4.90
CA PHE A 206 23.25 7.82 5.41
C PHE A 206 23.52 8.51 6.75
N LYS A 207 24.00 7.71 7.72
CA LYS A 207 24.30 8.22 9.06
C LYS A 207 25.81 8.20 9.30
N PRO A 208 26.41 9.26 9.90
CA PRO A 208 27.83 9.27 10.22
C PRO A 208 28.29 8.05 11.03
N ALA A 209 27.44 7.54 11.93
CA ALA A 209 27.72 6.33 12.70
C ALA A 209 27.93 5.06 11.85
N TRP A 210 27.57 5.07 10.57
CA TRP A 210 27.74 3.95 9.65
C TRP A 210 29.13 3.91 9.01
N THR A 211 29.94 4.96 9.13
CA THR A 211 31.33 4.97 8.63
C THR A 211 32.18 3.85 9.19
N LYS A 212 31.86 3.37 10.40
CA LYS A 212 32.54 2.20 10.98
C LYS A 212 32.46 0.95 10.12
N TYR A 213 31.42 0.80 9.28
CA TYR A 213 31.26 -0.32 8.35
C TYR A 213 32.03 -0.16 7.05
N LEU A 214 32.55 1.04 6.81
CA LEU A 214 33.31 1.40 5.63
C LEU A 214 34.83 1.42 5.94
N ALA A 215 35.21 1.31 7.22
CA ALA A 215 36.60 1.25 7.62
C ALA A 215 37.30 0.06 6.94
N ASP A 216 38.50 0.27 6.44
CA ASP A 216 39.33 -0.73 5.73
C ASP A 216 38.69 -1.27 4.43
N GLN A 217 37.67 -0.59 3.89
CA GLN A 217 37.08 -0.89 2.60
C GLN A 217 37.47 0.16 1.55
N THR A 218 37.53 -0.25 0.29
CA THR A 218 37.57 0.64 -0.87
C THR A 218 36.14 0.83 -1.37
N VAL A 219 35.58 2.00 -1.19
CA VAL A 219 34.17 2.32 -1.53
C VAL A 219 34.08 3.00 -2.87
#